data_2230a52e4f90a0efbd3f823f211715d8
#
_entry.id   2230a52e4f90a0efbd3f823f211715d8
#
_cell.length_a   1.000
_cell.length_b   1.000
_cell.length_c   1.000
_cell.angle_alpha   90.00
_cell.angle_beta   90.00
_cell.angle_gamma   90.00
#
_symmetry.space_group_name_H-M   'P 1'
#
loop_
_entity.id
_entity.type
_entity.pdbx_description
1 polymer ?
#
loop_
_entity_poly.entity_id
_entity_poly.type
_entity_poly.pdbx_seq_one_letter_code
_entity_poly.pdbx_strand_id
1 'polypeptide(L)'
;MRNWIYSKAQNDDLILCSKLSLARNLEGILFTDKLEVEDAKKNVDKLSNVIFSKLDDEELKIIKFWDNHIDYIKSYEAKLLVTKELVKRKDRAALIINKEETISIMINEVDHLNIQCTTEGMNLKEVYEVANKIDDLIEEYITYSFHEDFGYLTSTPSKVGTGMKASVILHLPALSMSEEITNISKGLSQVGMTINPVYSDGNIYEVSNRISLGITEDEIINNLEGVVENIIQEEIKFRDIVINKCKDELEDKIFRSYGILKNAKLMSYKELVELLSYLRLGVETYVLDLNKDILNKL
;
A
#
# COMPACT_ATOMS: atom_id res chain seq x y z
N MET A 1 8.20 8.74 10.02
CA MET A 1 6.98 8.14 9.41
C MET A 1 5.89 7.94 10.47
N ARG A 2 4.62 8.06 10.09
CA ARG A 2 3.48 7.74 10.94
C ARG A 2 2.54 6.78 10.22
N ASN A 3 1.98 5.82 10.95
CA ASN A 3 0.98 4.92 10.38
C ASN A 3 -0.31 5.70 10.09
N TRP A 4 -0.78 5.62 8.86
CA TRP A 4 -1.95 6.35 8.36
C TRP A 4 -3.25 5.99 9.10
N ILE A 5 -3.37 4.75 9.64
CA ILE A 5 -4.54 4.30 10.43
C ILE A 5 -4.67 5.09 11.74
N TYR A 6 -3.55 5.54 12.32
CA TYR A 6 -3.52 6.26 13.60
C TYR A 6 -3.27 7.76 13.43
N SER A 7 -3.18 8.24 12.18
CA SER A 7 -2.92 9.65 11.91
C SER A 7 -4.14 10.52 12.25
N LYS A 8 -3.87 11.77 12.60
CA LYS A 8 -4.92 12.80 12.66
C LYS A 8 -5.14 13.30 11.23
N ALA A 9 -6.41 13.44 10.84
CA ALA A 9 -6.76 14.00 9.54
C ALA A 9 -6.05 15.36 9.32
N GLN A 10 -5.16 15.43 8.34
CA GLN A 10 -4.54 16.67 7.88
C GLN A 10 -5.34 17.21 6.68
N ASN A 11 -5.00 18.40 6.20
CA ASN A 11 -5.79 19.13 5.19
C ASN A 11 -5.98 18.42 3.82
N ASP A 12 -5.27 17.32 3.55
CA ASP A 12 -5.42 16.52 2.32
C ASP A 12 -6.17 15.20 2.60
N ASP A 13 -7.48 15.34 2.86
CA ASP A 13 -8.36 14.21 3.21
C ASP A 13 -8.45 13.14 2.09
N LEU A 14 -8.04 13.46 0.87
CA LEU A 14 -8.07 12.55 -0.29
C LEU A 14 -6.91 11.56 -0.31
N ILE A 15 -5.76 11.90 0.29
CA ILE A 15 -4.57 11.07 0.33
C ILE A 15 -4.52 10.34 1.68
N LEU A 16 -4.72 9.03 1.66
CA LEU A 16 -4.67 8.22 2.88
C LEU A 16 -3.22 7.96 3.30
N CYS A 17 -2.40 7.46 2.38
CA CYS A 17 -0.99 7.18 2.66
C CYS A 17 -0.13 7.11 1.40
N SER A 18 1.16 7.35 1.58
CA SER A 18 2.23 6.99 0.67
C SER A 18 2.85 5.66 1.08
N LYS A 19 3.12 4.80 0.10
CA LYS A 19 3.71 3.49 0.30
C LYS A 19 4.78 3.24 -0.77
N LEU A 20 5.92 2.69 -0.37
CA LEU A 20 6.98 2.32 -1.28
C LEU A 20 7.53 0.95 -0.90
N SER A 21 7.84 0.13 -1.89
CA SER A 21 8.49 -1.16 -1.68
C SER A 21 9.67 -1.37 -2.62
N LEU A 22 10.73 -2.00 -2.10
CA LEU A 22 11.92 -2.42 -2.83
C LEU A 22 11.96 -3.96 -2.86
N ALA A 23 11.93 -4.52 -4.06
CA ALA A 23 12.01 -5.96 -4.28
C ALA A 23 13.46 -6.37 -4.56
N ARG A 24 13.96 -7.40 -3.86
CA ARG A 24 15.33 -7.90 -3.98
C ARG A 24 15.35 -9.42 -4.02
N ASN A 25 16.20 -9.98 -4.86
CA ASN A 25 16.50 -11.41 -4.85
C ASN A 25 17.97 -11.64 -4.47
N LEU A 26 18.24 -12.75 -3.80
CA LEU A 26 19.58 -13.13 -3.36
C LEU A 26 20.33 -13.79 -4.50
N GLU A 27 21.60 -13.42 -4.67
CA GLU A 27 22.46 -14.03 -5.67
C GLU A 27 22.69 -15.53 -5.39
N GLY A 28 22.67 -16.32 -6.46
CA GLY A 28 22.92 -17.76 -6.39
C GLY A 28 21.79 -18.59 -5.78
N ILE A 29 20.64 -17.98 -5.46
CA ILE A 29 19.47 -18.69 -4.92
C ILE A 29 18.36 -18.68 -6.00
N LEU A 30 17.68 -19.82 -6.17
CA LEU A 30 16.53 -19.91 -7.08
C LEU A 30 15.41 -18.96 -6.63
N PHE A 31 14.72 -18.33 -7.58
CA PHE A 31 13.54 -17.51 -7.29
C PHE A 31 12.49 -18.28 -6.48
N THR A 32 11.74 -17.55 -5.67
CA THR A 32 10.81 -18.09 -4.66
C THR A 32 9.84 -19.15 -5.18
N ASP A 33 9.42 -19.05 -6.46
CA ASP A 33 8.51 -20.03 -7.09
C ASP A 33 9.18 -21.40 -7.35
N LYS A 34 10.50 -21.44 -7.42
CA LYS A 34 11.29 -22.66 -7.63
C LYS A 34 12.00 -23.15 -6.37
N LEU A 35 11.85 -22.40 -5.28
CA LEU A 35 12.51 -22.69 -4.02
C LEU A 35 11.69 -23.71 -3.22
N GLU A 36 12.37 -24.78 -2.75
CA GLU A 36 11.75 -25.76 -1.85
C GLU A 36 11.42 -25.12 -0.48
N VAL A 37 10.40 -25.63 0.19
CA VAL A 37 9.90 -25.05 1.47
C VAL A 37 10.99 -24.94 2.52
N GLU A 38 11.84 -25.98 2.64
CA GLU A 38 12.92 -25.98 3.64
C GLU A 38 14.01 -24.96 3.33
N ASP A 39 14.34 -24.75 2.06
CA ASP A 39 15.32 -23.74 1.66
C ASP A 39 14.74 -22.33 1.78
N ALA A 40 13.45 -22.15 1.51
CA ALA A 40 12.75 -20.92 1.79
C ALA A 40 12.76 -20.55 3.28
N LYS A 41 12.57 -21.51 4.19
CA LYS A 41 12.68 -21.28 5.64
C LYS A 41 14.10 -20.92 6.06
N LYS A 42 15.14 -21.54 5.46
CA LYS A 42 16.53 -21.14 5.68
C LYS A 42 16.78 -19.69 5.24
N ASN A 43 16.17 -19.25 4.14
CA ASN A 43 16.20 -17.85 3.72
C ASN A 43 15.60 -16.93 4.77
N VAL A 44 14.46 -17.30 5.37
CA VAL A 44 13.87 -16.52 6.48
C VAL A 44 14.87 -16.39 7.62
N ASP A 45 15.49 -17.49 8.05
CA ASP A 45 16.46 -17.46 9.18
C ASP A 45 17.71 -16.63 8.81
N LYS A 46 18.24 -16.75 7.59
CA LYS A 46 19.39 -15.97 7.11
C LYS A 46 19.09 -14.47 7.10
N LEU A 47 18.00 -14.07 6.44
CA LEU A 47 17.61 -12.66 6.29
C LEU A 47 17.23 -12.05 7.65
N SER A 48 16.44 -12.75 8.46
CA SER A 48 16.04 -12.25 9.77
C SER A 48 17.25 -12.02 10.70
N ASN A 49 18.25 -12.92 10.71
CA ASN A 49 19.46 -12.74 11.51
C ASN A 49 20.23 -11.47 11.11
N VAL A 50 20.36 -11.18 9.81
CA VAL A 50 20.99 -9.95 9.33
C VAL A 50 20.17 -8.73 9.75
N ILE A 51 18.86 -8.74 9.49
CA ILE A 51 17.95 -7.62 9.78
C ILE A 51 17.98 -7.28 11.28
N PHE A 52 17.79 -8.26 12.17
CA PHE A 52 17.81 -8.03 13.61
C PHE A 52 19.19 -7.64 14.17
N SER A 53 20.28 -8.03 13.51
CA SER A 53 21.62 -7.65 13.95
C SER A 53 22.05 -6.26 13.52
N LYS A 54 21.39 -5.65 12.51
CA LYS A 54 21.84 -4.44 11.83
C LYS A 54 20.84 -3.28 11.91
N LEU A 55 19.56 -3.57 11.94
CA LEU A 55 18.56 -2.56 12.24
C LEU A 55 18.50 -2.43 13.78
N ASP A 56 19.02 -1.31 14.27
CA ASP A 56 19.01 -0.96 15.71
C ASP A 56 17.61 -0.45 16.11
N ASP A 57 16.61 -1.28 15.90
CA ASP A 57 15.21 -1.03 16.28
C ASP A 57 14.80 -2.14 17.25
N GLU A 58 14.84 -1.84 18.55
CA GLU A 58 14.49 -2.77 19.63
C GLU A 58 13.03 -3.27 19.57
N GLU A 59 12.19 -2.66 18.72
CA GLU A 59 10.76 -2.96 18.61
C GLU A 59 10.39 -3.77 17.36
N LEU A 60 11.38 -4.29 16.60
CA LEU A 60 11.12 -5.19 15.48
C LEU A 60 10.66 -6.56 15.97
N LYS A 61 9.65 -7.12 15.33
CA LYS A 61 9.18 -8.49 15.55
C LYS A 61 9.09 -9.27 14.24
N ILE A 62 9.37 -10.58 14.30
CA ILE A 62 9.18 -11.51 13.20
C ILE A 62 7.89 -12.32 13.41
N ILE A 63 7.15 -12.51 12.34
CA ILE A 63 5.95 -13.35 12.27
C ILE A 63 6.20 -14.39 11.18
N LYS A 64 6.55 -15.61 11.60
CA LYS A 64 6.68 -16.75 10.71
C LYS A 64 5.28 -17.28 10.40
N PHE A 65 4.88 -17.27 9.14
CA PHE A 65 3.49 -17.54 8.76
C PHE A 65 3.07 -18.98 9.01
N TRP A 66 3.99 -19.93 8.92
CA TRP A 66 3.70 -21.35 9.21
C TRP A 66 3.40 -21.65 10.68
N ASP A 67 3.78 -20.75 11.60
CA ASP A 67 3.53 -20.87 13.03
C ASP A 67 2.26 -20.13 13.49
N ASN A 68 1.55 -19.46 12.56
CA ASN A 68 0.44 -18.57 12.90
C ASN A 68 -0.88 -18.96 12.18
N HIS A 69 -2.02 -18.61 12.79
CA HIS A 69 -3.32 -18.81 12.19
C HIS A 69 -3.54 -17.87 11.00
N ILE A 70 -4.27 -18.34 9.98
CA ILE A 70 -4.47 -17.56 8.73
C ILE A 70 -5.20 -16.24 8.98
N ASP A 71 -6.13 -16.18 9.91
CA ASP A 71 -6.90 -14.96 10.19
C ASP A 71 -6.02 -13.88 10.84
N TYR A 72 -5.05 -14.29 11.66
CA TYR A 72 -4.04 -13.37 12.21
C TYR A 72 -3.18 -12.78 11.09
N ILE A 73 -2.73 -13.60 10.13
CA ILE A 73 -1.96 -13.15 8.97
C ILE A 73 -2.79 -12.19 8.09
N LYS A 74 -4.07 -12.53 7.84
CA LYS A 74 -4.98 -11.69 7.06
C LYS A 74 -5.29 -10.33 7.72
N SER A 75 -5.15 -10.21 9.03
CA SER A 75 -5.30 -8.90 9.68
C SER A 75 -4.24 -7.90 9.24
N TYR A 76 -3.02 -8.35 8.90
CA TYR A 76 -1.97 -7.51 8.31
C TYR A 76 -2.24 -7.17 6.83
N GLU A 77 -2.89 -8.08 6.08
CA GLU A 77 -3.33 -7.80 4.71
C GLU A 77 -4.39 -6.68 4.69
N ALA A 78 -5.35 -6.74 5.59
CA ALA A 78 -6.39 -5.72 5.72
C ALA A 78 -5.82 -4.33 6.04
N LYS A 79 -4.68 -4.26 6.74
CA LYS A 79 -3.94 -3.03 7.03
C LYS A 79 -2.96 -2.60 5.93
N LEU A 80 -2.90 -3.30 4.79
CA LEU A 80 -1.96 -3.08 3.68
C LEU A 80 -0.48 -3.27 4.04
N LEU A 81 -0.20 -4.00 5.11
CA LEU A 81 1.15 -4.29 5.60
C LEU A 81 1.79 -5.51 4.93
N VAL A 82 0.97 -6.39 4.37
CA VAL A 82 1.40 -7.54 3.57
C VAL A 82 0.56 -7.65 2.30
N THR A 83 1.12 -8.31 1.30
CA THR A 83 0.44 -8.58 0.04
C THR A 83 -0.36 -9.87 0.08
N LYS A 84 -1.36 -10.01 -0.81
CA LYS A 84 -2.09 -11.26 -1.02
C LYS A 84 -1.16 -12.40 -1.43
N GLU A 85 -0.10 -12.10 -2.18
CA GLU A 85 0.87 -13.09 -2.63
C GLU A 85 1.68 -13.66 -1.46
N LEU A 86 2.08 -12.82 -0.49
CA LEU A 86 2.74 -13.31 0.73
C LEU A 86 1.82 -14.23 1.54
N VAL A 87 0.54 -13.86 1.69
CA VAL A 87 -0.45 -14.67 2.44
C VAL A 87 -0.66 -16.05 1.81
N LYS A 88 -0.61 -16.17 0.48
CA LYS A 88 -0.70 -17.46 -0.23
C LYS A 88 0.47 -18.40 0.08
N ARG A 89 1.63 -17.86 0.50
CA ARG A 89 2.86 -18.61 0.80
C ARG A 89 3.02 -18.92 2.29
N LYS A 90 1.90 -19.19 2.96
CA LYS A 90 1.84 -19.43 4.41
C LYS A 90 2.86 -20.47 4.92
N ASP A 91 3.20 -21.46 4.12
CA ASP A 91 4.11 -22.57 4.47
C ASP A 91 5.58 -22.15 4.56
N ARG A 92 5.97 -21.00 4.00
CA ARG A 92 7.37 -20.60 3.82
C ARG A 92 7.67 -19.12 3.98
N ALA A 93 6.65 -18.28 4.14
CA ALA A 93 6.80 -16.83 4.20
C ALA A 93 6.92 -16.31 5.63
N ALA A 94 7.56 -15.14 5.78
CA ALA A 94 7.61 -14.42 7.05
C ALA A 94 7.48 -12.92 6.83
N LEU A 95 7.04 -12.22 7.87
CA LEU A 95 6.97 -10.78 7.98
C LEU A 95 7.82 -10.31 9.15
N ILE A 96 8.69 -9.32 8.93
CA ILE A 96 9.32 -8.53 9.99
C ILE A 96 8.66 -7.16 9.97
N ILE A 97 8.22 -6.68 11.12
CA ILE A 97 7.45 -5.45 11.24
C ILE A 97 7.86 -4.69 12.49
N ASN A 98 7.89 -3.36 12.41
CA ASN A 98 8.11 -2.50 13.56
C ASN A 98 6.81 -2.27 14.34
N LYS A 99 6.91 -1.75 15.55
CA LYS A 99 5.77 -1.51 16.46
C LYS A 99 4.79 -0.51 15.89
N GLU A 100 5.28 0.52 15.22
CA GLU A 100 4.46 1.57 14.59
C GLU A 100 3.76 1.08 13.33
N GLU A 101 4.03 -0.14 12.86
CA GLU A 101 3.47 -0.70 11.62
C GLU A 101 3.72 0.20 10.40
N THR A 102 4.87 0.89 10.36
CA THR A 102 5.30 1.74 9.23
C THR A 102 6.33 1.06 8.33
N ILE A 103 7.02 0.04 8.85
CA ILE A 103 8.01 -0.77 8.14
C ILE A 103 7.52 -2.21 8.13
N SER A 104 7.44 -2.81 6.95
CA SER A 104 7.05 -4.20 6.72
C SER A 104 8.08 -4.85 5.79
N ILE A 105 8.88 -5.77 6.31
CA ILE A 105 9.85 -6.51 5.52
C ILE A 105 9.30 -7.92 5.30
N MET A 106 8.86 -8.16 4.07
CA MET A 106 8.27 -9.44 3.64
C MET A 106 9.36 -10.34 3.09
N ILE A 107 9.45 -11.57 3.58
CA ILE A 107 10.44 -12.56 3.16
C ILE A 107 9.74 -13.71 2.46
N ASN A 108 10.26 -14.11 1.28
CA ASN A 108 9.71 -15.12 0.38
C ASN A 108 8.30 -14.80 -0.12
N GLU A 109 8.10 -13.55 -0.50
CA GLU A 109 6.92 -13.12 -1.26
C GLU A 109 7.05 -13.60 -2.72
N VAL A 110 6.85 -12.78 -3.72
CA VAL A 110 7.18 -13.05 -5.12
C VAL A 110 8.70 -13.06 -5.30
N ASP A 111 9.38 -12.14 -4.63
CA ASP A 111 10.83 -12.05 -4.53
C ASP A 111 11.29 -12.50 -3.13
N HIS A 112 12.60 -12.75 -2.93
CA HIS A 112 13.13 -13.22 -1.65
C HIS A 112 12.94 -12.20 -0.53
N LEU A 113 13.06 -10.91 -0.85
CA LEU A 113 12.94 -9.80 0.07
C LEU A 113 12.08 -8.70 -0.58
N ASN A 114 11.14 -8.18 0.17
CA ASN A 114 10.36 -7.01 -0.22
C ASN A 114 10.27 -6.06 0.98
N ILE A 115 11.04 -4.96 0.93
CA ILE A 115 11.11 -3.94 1.98
C ILE A 115 10.02 -2.92 1.69
N GLN A 116 8.97 -2.90 2.49
CA GLN A 116 7.88 -1.95 2.35
C GLN A 116 7.88 -0.94 3.49
N CYS A 117 7.83 0.34 3.14
CA CYS A 117 7.62 1.44 4.07
C CYS A 117 6.34 2.19 3.73
N THR A 118 5.64 2.69 4.76
CA THR A 118 4.35 3.39 4.61
C THR A 118 4.29 4.56 5.59
N THR A 119 3.77 5.70 5.14
CA THR A 119 3.49 6.87 6.00
C THR A 119 2.21 7.56 5.58
N GLU A 120 1.62 8.36 6.47
CA GLU A 120 0.42 9.17 6.19
C GLU A 120 0.66 10.21 5.09
N GLY A 121 -0.38 10.55 4.33
CA GLY A 121 -0.37 11.65 3.35
C GLY A 121 0.58 11.44 2.17
N MET A 122 0.94 12.55 1.50
CA MET A 122 1.88 12.56 0.37
C MET A 122 3.31 12.79 0.85
N ASN A 123 4.06 11.71 1.11
CA ASN A 123 5.41 11.75 1.64
C ASN A 123 6.31 10.65 1.01
N LEU A 124 6.27 10.52 -0.32
CA LEU A 124 7.01 9.45 -1.03
C LEU A 124 8.52 9.53 -0.83
N LYS A 125 9.10 10.74 -0.75
CA LYS A 125 10.54 10.93 -0.54
C LYS A 125 10.99 10.43 0.84
N GLU A 126 10.24 10.76 1.90
CA GLU A 126 10.53 10.28 3.27
C GLU A 126 10.48 8.74 3.31
N VAL A 127 9.46 8.15 2.67
CA VAL A 127 9.30 6.70 2.62
C VAL A 127 10.45 6.04 1.86
N TYR A 128 10.89 6.64 0.75
CA TYR A 128 12.03 6.16 -0.02
C TYR A 128 13.32 6.20 0.78
N GLU A 129 13.64 7.32 1.44
CA GLU A 129 14.85 7.46 2.25
C GLU A 129 14.95 6.38 3.32
N VAL A 130 13.83 6.07 3.98
CA VAL A 130 13.80 5.00 5.01
C VAL A 130 13.95 3.62 4.38
N ALA A 131 13.24 3.33 3.29
CA ALA A 131 13.33 2.04 2.61
C ALA A 131 14.73 1.80 2.05
N ASN A 132 15.34 2.81 1.41
CA ASN A 132 16.68 2.75 0.87
C ASN A 132 17.73 2.52 1.95
N LYS A 133 17.62 3.23 3.08
CA LYS A 133 18.55 3.02 4.21
C LYS A 133 18.50 1.59 4.75
N ILE A 134 17.30 0.98 4.80
CA ILE A 134 17.16 -0.42 5.22
C ILE A 134 17.77 -1.35 4.17
N ASP A 135 17.54 -1.07 2.89
CA ASP A 135 18.08 -1.84 1.76
C ASP A 135 19.61 -1.82 1.75
N ASP A 136 20.23 -0.64 1.85
CA ASP A 136 21.68 -0.45 1.91
C ASP A 136 22.30 -1.25 3.08
N LEU A 137 21.69 -1.19 4.27
CA LEU A 137 22.16 -1.92 5.45
C LEU A 137 22.09 -3.45 5.26
N ILE A 138 21.11 -3.95 4.53
CA ILE A 138 21.02 -5.39 4.23
C ILE A 138 22.02 -5.78 3.15
N GLU A 139 22.18 -4.94 2.12
CA GLU A 139 23.10 -5.17 0.98
C GLU A 139 24.57 -5.27 1.41
N GLU A 140 24.97 -4.58 2.48
CA GLU A 140 26.31 -4.74 3.07
C GLU A 140 26.65 -6.20 3.47
N TYR A 141 25.64 -7.03 3.75
CA TYR A 141 25.81 -8.40 4.27
C TYR A 141 25.21 -9.48 3.36
N ILE A 142 24.36 -9.09 2.43
CA ILE A 142 23.62 -9.98 1.52
C ILE A 142 23.83 -9.51 0.09
N THR A 143 24.47 -10.31 -0.75
CA THR A 143 24.62 -10.00 -2.18
C THR A 143 23.29 -10.21 -2.88
N TYR A 144 22.81 -9.18 -3.57
CA TYR A 144 21.60 -9.21 -4.36
C TYR A 144 21.88 -9.65 -5.81
N SER A 145 20.89 -10.26 -6.46
CA SER A 145 20.90 -10.55 -7.89
C SER A 145 20.79 -9.24 -8.67
N PHE A 146 21.90 -8.78 -9.20
CA PHE A 146 22.02 -7.52 -9.95
C PHE A 146 22.71 -7.76 -11.30
N HIS A 147 22.31 -7.01 -12.32
CA HIS A 147 22.93 -7.01 -13.63
C HIS A 147 23.24 -5.57 -14.07
N GLU A 148 24.44 -5.33 -14.61
CA GLU A 148 24.89 -3.97 -14.95
C GLU A 148 23.95 -3.24 -15.93
N ASP A 149 23.36 -3.96 -16.91
CA ASP A 149 22.45 -3.38 -17.90
C ASP A 149 20.98 -3.33 -17.45
N PHE A 150 20.59 -4.19 -16.52
CA PHE A 150 19.17 -4.38 -16.15
C PHE A 150 18.85 -3.99 -14.73
N GLY A 151 19.83 -3.67 -13.89
CA GLY A 151 19.61 -3.37 -12.47
C GLY A 151 19.26 -4.62 -11.65
N TYR A 152 18.47 -4.46 -10.62
CA TYR A 152 18.04 -5.56 -9.75
C TYR A 152 17.13 -6.53 -10.50
N LEU A 153 17.49 -7.83 -10.43
CA LEU A 153 16.75 -8.90 -11.10
C LEU A 153 15.61 -9.37 -10.19
N THR A 154 14.38 -9.16 -10.65
CA THR A 154 13.16 -9.52 -9.92
C THR A 154 12.38 -10.61 -10.64
N SER A 155 11.56 -11.37 -9.91
CA SER A 155 10.68 -12.42 -10.47
C SER A 155 9.59 -11.85 -11.38
N THR A 156 9.26 -10.57 -11.22
CA THR A 156 8.27 -9.87 -12.04
C THR A 156 8.97 -8.91 -13.00
N PRO A 157 8.88 -9.10 -14.33
CA PRO A 157 9.59 -8.26 -15.31
C PRO A 157 9.35 -6.76 -15.17
N SER A 158 8.15 -6.36 -14.73
CA SER A 158 7.81 -4.93 -14.51
C SER A 158 8.54 -4.28 -13.34
N LYS A 159 9.18 -5.05 -12.47
CA LYS A 159 9.98 -4.56 -11.35
C LYS A 159 11.48 -4.64 -11.60
N VAL A 160 11.93 -5.25 -12.71
CA VAL A 160 13.35 -5.27 -13.10
C VAL A 160 13.83 -3.83 -13.28
N GLY A 161 15.04 -3.53 -12.82
CA GLY A 161 15.61 -2.19 -12.79
C GLY A 161 15.82 -1.71 -11.36
N THR A 162 15.10 -0.72 -10.91
CA THR A 162 15.17 -0.23 -9.53
C THR A 162 14.60 -1.23 -8.51
N GLY A 163 13.79 -2.18 -8.94
CA GLY A 163 13.04 -3.07 -8.04
C GLY A 163 11.94 -2.33 -7.25
N MET A 164 11.73 -1.04 -7.52
CA MET A 164 10.86 -0.16 -6.75
C MET A 164 9.42 -0.17 -7.25
N LYS A 165 8.49 -0.27 -6.32
CA LYS A 165 7.09 0.09 -6.51
C LYS A 165 6.74 1.22 -5.53
N ALA A 166 6.57 2.42 -6.04
CA ALA A 166 6.02 3.56 -5.30
C ALA A 166 4.50 3.62 -5.54
N SER A 167 3.73 3.92 -4.52
CA SER A 167 2.27 4.01 -4.62
C SER A 167 1.69 5.03 -3.63
N VAL A 168 0.55 5.60 -4.00
CA VAL A 168 -0.25 6.48 -3.17
C VAL A 168 -1.66 5.92 -3.09
N ILE A 169 -2.21 5.84 -1.89
CA ILE A 169 -3.57 5.37 -1.63
C ILE A 169 -4.49 6.58 -1.53
N LEU A 170 -5.51 6.61 -2.37
CA LEU A 170 -6.45 7.73 -2.53
C LEU A 170 -7.89 7.30 -2.27
N HIS A 171 -8.68 8.19 -1.69
CA HIS A 171 -10.13 8.06 -1.59
C HIS A 171 -10.80 8.91 -2.67
N LEU A 172 -11.39 8.27 -3.69
CA LEU A 172 -11.90 8.89 -4.92
C LEU A 172 -13.39 8.57 -5.17
N PRO A 173 -14.30 8.98 -4.27
CA PRO A 173 -15.72 8.62 -4.38
C PRO A 173 -16.42 9.32 -5.55
N ALA A 174 -16.11 10.60 -5.86
CA ALA A 174 -16.82 11.32 -6.93
C ALA A 174 -16.41 10.83 -8.33
N LEU A 175 -15.13 10.54 -8.54
CA LEU A 175 -14.64 9.91 -9.77
C LEU A 175 -15.21 8.51 -9.97
N SER A 176 -15.38 7.74 -8.88
CA SER A 176 -16.03 6.42 -8.93
C SER A 176 -17.51 6.52 -9.30
N MET A 177 -18.24 7.43 -8.64
CA MET A 177 -19.68 7.66 -8.90
C MET A 177 -19.95 8.18 -10.32
N SER A 178 -18.98 8.89 -10.89
CA SER A 178 -19.05 9.45 -12.25
C SER A 178 -18.48 8.50 -13.32
N GLU A 179 -18.06 7.28 -12.95
CA GLU A 179 -17.47 6.24 -13.82
C GLU A 179 -16.16 6.67 -14.53
N GLU A 180 -15.50 7.75 -14.03
CA GLU A 180 -14.31 8.33 -14.66
C GLU A 180 -13.02 7.54 -14.36
N ILE A 181 -13.01 6.65 -13.37
CA ILE A 181 -11.83 5.81 -13.02
C ILE A 181 -11.31 5.02 -14.23
N THR A 182 -12.22 4.55 -15.11
CA THR A 182 -11.82 3.80 -16.32
C THR A 182 -11.07 4.70 -17.32
N ASN A 183 -11.47 5.96 -17.48
CA ASN A 183 -10.80 6.91 -18.35
C ASN A 183 -9.44 7.31 -17.80
N ILE A 184 -9.35 7.55 -16.48
CA ILE A 184 -8.10 7.80 -15.76
C ILE A 184 -7.15 6.62 -15.93
N SER A 185 -7.61 5.39 -15.74
CA SER A 185 -6.80 4.18 -15.89
C SER A 185 -6.18 4.05 -17.29
N LYS A 186 -6.93 4.38 -18.34
CA LYS A 186 -6.41 4.40 -19.72
C LYS A 186 -5.31 5.46 -19.91
N GLY A 187 -5.50 6.66 -19.38
CA GLY A 187 -4.51 7.73 -19.43
C GLY A 187 -3.24 7.36 -18.68
N LEU A 188 -3.36 6.83 -17.46
CA LEU A 188 -2.24 6.40 -16.63
C LEU A 188 -1.40 5.30 -17.29
N SER A 189 -2.05 4.37 -17.98
CA SER A 189 -1.35 3.28 -18.68
C SER A 189 -0.41 3.80 -19.77
N GLN A 190 -0.70 4.95 -20.39
CA GLN A 190 0.14 5.57 -21.42
C GLN A 190 1.43 6.19 -20.85
N VAL A 191 1.41 6.58 -19.58
CA VAL A 191 2.55 7.17 -18.88
C VAL A 191 3.24 6.18 -17.92
N GLY A 192 2.99 4.87 -18.08
CA GLY A 192 3.62 3.83 -17.27
C GLY A 192 3.14 3.77 -15.82
N MET A 193 1.94 4.27 -15.53
CA MET A 193 1.29 4.23 -14.22
C MET A 193 0.05 3.34 -14.24
N THR A 194 -0.43 2.97 -13.06
CA THR A 194 -1.68 2.20 -12.88
C THR A 194 -2.51 2.79 -11.76
N ILE A 195 -3.83 2.60 -11.85
CA ILE A 195 -4.78 2.82 -10.76
C ILE A 195 -5.58 1.54 -10.55
N ASN A 196 -5.60 1.03 -9.33
CA ASN A 196 -6.29 -0.21 -9.00
C ASN A 196 -7.08 -0.03 -7.71
N PRO A 197 -8.26 -0.65 -7.58
CA PRO A 197 -9.00 -0.62 -6.33
C PRO A 197 -8.23 -1.40 -5.25
N VAL A 198 -8.11 -0.82 -4.07
CA VAL A 198 -7.48 -1.46 -2.89
C VAL A 198 -8.44 -2.51 -2.32
N TYR A 199 -9.71 -2.15 -2.22
CA TYR A 199 -10.80 -3.02 -1.80
C TYR A 199 -11.82 -3.13 -2.94
N SER A 200 -12.63 -4.18 -2.95
CA SER A 200 -13.67 -4.37 -3.96
C SER A 200 -14.71 -3.23 -3.98
N ASP A 201 -14.87 -2.57 -2.85
CA ASP A 201 -15.80 -1.47 -2.63
C ASP A 201 -15.13 -0.41 -1.73
N GLY A 202 -15.70 0.78 -1.60
CA GLY A 202 -15.19 1.82 -0.70
C GLY A 202 -14.41 2.93 -1.37
N ASN A 203 -14.34 2.95 -2.71
CA ASN A 203 -13.76 4.04 -3.50
C ASN A 203 -12.31 4.40 -3.12
N ILE A 204 -11.55 3.40 -2.62
CA ILE A 204 -10.14 3.54 -2.27
C ILE A 204 -9.29 2.91 -3.36
N TYR A 205 -8.36 3.68 -3.89
CA TYR A 205 -7.53 3.29 -5.03
C TYR A 205 -6.05 3.44 -4.74
N GLU A 206 -5.25 2.50 -5.21
CA GLU A 206 -3.79 2.58 -5.26
C GLU A 206 -3.37 3.10 -6.64
N VAL A 207 -2.71 4.25 -6.69
CA VAL A 207 -2.00 4.75 -7.87
C VAL A 207 -0.53 4.41 -7.72
N SER A 208 0.09 3.79 -8.73
CA SER A 208 1.48 3.33 -8.63
C SER A 208 2.19 3.30 -9.97
N ASN A 209 3.54 3.30 -9.94
CA ASN A 209 4.32 3.02 -11.14
C ASN A 209 4.13 1.57 -11.60
N ARG A 210 4.22 1.36 -12.90
CA ARG A 210 4.18 0.05 -13.57
C ARG A 210 5.54 -0.37 -14.13
N ILE A 211 6.44 0.60 -14.34
CA ILE A 211 7.73 0.41 -14.98
C ILE A 211 8.81 0.83 -13.98
N SER A 212 9.90 0.07 -13.93
CA SER A 212 11.07 0.32 -13.09
C SER A 212 12.38 0.24 -13.88
N LEU A 213 12.35 -0.25 -15.13
CA LEU A 213 13.51 -0.38 -15.99
C LEU A 213 13.74 0.90 -16.81
N GLY A 214 14.98 1.41 -16.79
CA GLY A 214 15.38 2.59 -17.56
C GLY A 214 14.86 3.92 -17.01
N ILE A 215 14.46 3.94 -15.75
CA ILE A 215 13.99 5.12 -15.02
C ILE A 215 14.60 5.11 -13.62
N THR A 216 14.95 6.26 -13.07
CA THR A 216 15.50 6.40 -11.72
C THR A 216 14.40 6.43 -10.66
N GLU A 217 14.76 6.16 -9.42
CA GLU A 217 13.85 6.21 -8.27
C GLU A 217 13.25 7.61 -8.09
N ASP A 218 14.07 8.66 -8.24
CA ASP A 218 13.61 10.05 -8.17
C ASP A 218 12.61 10.39 -9.28
N GLU A 219 12.85 9.92 -10.51
CA GLU A 219 11.91 10.12 -11.62
C GLU A 219 10.59 9.39 -11.37
N ILE A 220 10.63 8.17 -10.82
CA ILE A 220 9.39 7.44 -10.45
C ILE A 220 8.60 8.24 -9.41
N ILE A 221 9.27 8.74 -8.37
CA ILE A 221 8.63 9.51 -7.29
C ILE A 221 8.02 10.79 -7.84
N ASN A 222 8.80 11.61 -8.55
CA ASN A 222 8.34 12.88 -9.08
C ASN A 222 7.18 12.72 -10.09
N ASN A 223 7.25 11.72 -10.96
CA ASN A 223 6.19 11.41 -11.92
C ASN A 223 4.90 10.99 -11.20
N LEU A 224 5.03 10.16 -10.16
CA LEU A 224 3.87 9.71 -9.39
C LEU A 224 3.22 10.85 -8.61
N GLU A 225 4.01 11.73 -7.98
CA GLU A 225 3.51 12.92 -7.29
C GLU A 225 2.70 13.82 -8.25
N GLY A 226 3.24 14.13 -9.43
CA GLY A 226 2.54 14.95 -10.42
C GLY A 226 1.24 14.31 -10.97
N VAL A 227 1.24 13.00 -11.13
CA VAL A 227 0.04 12.25 -11.54
C VAL A 227 -1.02 12.27 -10.45
N VAL A 228 -0.64 12.07 -9.20
CA VAL A 228 -1.57 12.09 -8.06
C VAL A 228 -2.18 13.47 -7.87
N GLU A 229 -1.40 14.55 -7.99
CA GLU A 229 -1.92 15.92 -7.95
C GLU A 229 -3.02 16.16 -9.00
N ASN A 230 -2.81 15.68 -10.22
CA ASN A 230 -3.84 15.81 -11.28
C ASN A 230 -5.12 15.02 -10.95
N ILE A 231 -4.98 13.79 -10.40
CA ILE A 231 -6.14 12.98 -10.00
C ILE A 231 -6.92 13.66 -8.87
N ILE A 232 -6.24 14.28 -7.91
CA ILE A 232 -6.86 15.04 -6.81
C ILE A 232 -7.66 16.22 -7.36
N GLN A 233 -7.11 16.98 -8.30
CA GLN A 233 -7.83 18.11 -8.91
C GLN A 233 -9.09 17.64 -9.64
N GLU A 234 -9.04 16.53 -10.37
CA GLU A 234 -10.22 15.95 -11.01
C GLU A 234 -11.24 15.45 -9.96
N GLU A 235 -10.81 14.77 -8.88
CA GLU A 235 -11.72 14.35 -7.81
C GLU A 235 -12.46 15.56 -7.20
N ILE A 236 -11.74 16.65 -6.87
CA ILE A 236 -12.34 17.87 -6.31
C ILE A 236 -13.39 18.46 -7.28
N LYS A 237 -13.06 18.56 -8.55
CA LYS A 237 -13.97 19.05 -9.59
C LYS A 237 -15.22 18.17 -9.72
N PHE A 238 -15.05 16.84 -9.71
CA PHE A 238 -16.18 15.91 -9.78
C PHE A 238 -17.00 15.89 -8.49
N ARG A 239 -16.41 16.13 -7.31
CA ARG A 239 -17.17 16.34 -6.07
C ARG A 239 -18.16 17.50 -6.18
N ASP A 240 -17.72 18.64 -6.70
CA ASP A 240 -18.60 19.78 -6.94
C ASP A 240 -19.75 19.45 -7.92
N ILE A 241 -19.45 18.69 -8.96
CA ILE A 241 -20.47 18.26 -9.94
C ILE A 241 -21.50 17.32 -9.29
N VAL A 242 -21.04 16.31 -8.53
CA VAL A 242 -21.91 15.32 -7.87
C VAL A 242 -22.78 16.00 -6.80
N ILE A 243 -22.19 16.86 -5.97
CA ILE A 243 -22.93 17.60 -4.94
C ILE A 243 -24.01 18.48 -5.57
N ASN A 244 -23.72 19.17 -6.67
CA ASN A 244 -24.70 20.05 -7.30
C ASN A 244 -25.81 19.33 -8.07
N LYS A 245 -25.50 18.17 -8.69
CA LYS A 245 -26.45 17.41 -9.52
C LYS A 245 -27.32 16.42 -8.74
N CYS A 246 -26.77 15.79 -7.71
CA CYS A 246 -27.37 14.67 -7.01
C CYS A 246 -27.36 14.87 -5.48
N LYS A 247 -27.56 16.11 -5.03
CA LYS A 247 -27.45 16.49 -3.61
C LYS A 247 -28.29 15.60 -2.70
N ASP A 248 -29.58 15.51 -2.97
CA ASP A 248 -30.53 14.78 -2.12
C ASP A 248 -30.20 13.27 -2.05
N GLU A 249 -29.80 12.69 -3.18
CA GLU A 249 -29.41 11.27 -3.28
C GLU A 249 -28.09 11.01 -2.53
N LEU A 250 -27.15 11.94 -2.64
CA LEU A 250 -25.86 11.84 -1.92
C LEU A 250 -26.05 11.99 -0.43
N GLU A 251 -26.83 12.98 0.04
CA GLU A 251 -27.15 13.17 1.44
C GLU A 251 -27.89 11.94 2.00
N ASP A 252 -28.88 11.38 1.29
CA ASP A 252 -29.56 10.14 1.72
C ASP A 252 -28.57 8.99 1.92
N LYS A 253 -27.65 8.77 0.97
CA LYS A 253 -26.62 7.72 1.10
C LYS A 253 -25.71 7.96 2.30
N ILE A 254 -25.28 9.19 2.53
CA ILE A 254 -24.40 9.57 3.65
C ILE A 254 -25.11 9.33 4.99
N PHE A 255 -26.33 9.86 5.18
CA PHE A 255 -27.08 9.69 6.43
C PHE A 255 -27.50 8.26 6.67
N ARG A 256 -27.87 7.52 5.61
CA ARG A 256 -28.18 6.09 5.70
C ARG A 256 -26.96 5.29 6.13
N SER A 257 -25.78 5.57 5.54
CA SER A 257 -24.51 4.93 5.95
C SER A 257 -24.18 5.20 7.40
N TYR A 258 -24.31 6.43 7.85
CA TYR A 258 -24.13 6.80 9.26
C TYR A 258 -25.11 6.07 10.19
N GLY A 259 -26.38 6.02 9.81
CA GLY A 259 -27.43 5.31 10.58
C GLY A 259 -27.16 3.81 10.71
N ILE A 260 -26.74 3.16 9.63
CA ILE A 260 -26.40 1.73 9.63
C ILE A 260 -25.17 1.48 10.47
N LEU A 261 -24.07 2.20 10.24
CA LEU A 261 -22.80 2.06 11.01
C LEU A 261 -23.04 2.23 12.52
N LYS A 262 -23.93 3.14 12.92
CA LYS A 262 -24.24 3.42 14.33
C LYS A 262 -25.06 2.33 14.99
N ASN A 263 -25.91 1.61 14.25
CA ASN A 263 -26.94 0.74 14.83
C ASN A 263 -26.81 -0.75 14.42
N ALA A 264 -26.06 -1.07 13.38
CA ALA A 264 -25.90 -2.44 12.94
C ALA A 264 -25.17 -3.28 14.00
N LYS A 265 -25.68 -4.49 14.24
CA LYS A 265 -25.06 -5.47 15.16
C LYS A 265 -24.18 -6.48 14.45
N LEU A 266 -24.41 -6.68 13.17
CA LEU A 266 -23.63 -7.54 12.29
C LEU A 266 -23.42 -6.82 10.97
N MET A 267 -22.22 -6.90 10.43
CA MET A 267 -21.84 -6.27 9.18
C MET A 267 -20.78 -7.10 8.46
N SER A 268 -20.90 -7.23 7.15
CA SER A 268 -19.84 -7.83 6.35
C SER A 268 -18.70 -6.81 6.13
N TYR A 269 -17.50 -7.31 5.93
CA TYR A 269 -16.34 -6.43 5.62
C TYR A 269 -16.59 -5.55 4.38
N LYS A 270 -17.19 -6.12 3.34
CA LYS A 270 -17.55 -5.41 2.12
C LYS A 270 -18.49 -4.23 2.40
N GLU A 271 -19.58 -4.49 3.14
CA GLU A 271 -20.55 -3.47 3.53
C GLU A 271 -19.93 -2.38 4.41
N LEU A 272 -19.05 -2.77 5.36
CA LEU A 272 -18.33 -1.82 6.21
C LEU A 272 -17.51 -0.83 5.38
N VAL A 273 -16.69 -1.32 4.45
CA VAL A 273 -15.82 -0.49 3.62
C VAL A 273 -16.62 0.48 2.74
N GLU A 274 -17.75 0.01 2.17
CA GLU A 274 -18.65 0.85 1.37
C GLU A 274 -19.27 1.97 2.22
N LEU A 275 -19.84 1.62 3.38
CA LEU A 275 -20.48 2.59 4.28
C LEU A 275 -19.49 3.61 4.84
N LEU A 276 -18.26 3.17 5.17
CA LEU A 276 -17.18 4.06 5.61
C LEU A 276 -16.76 5.06 4.54
N SER A 277 -16.79 4.67 3.26
CA SER A 277 -16.50 5.59 2.15
C SER A 277 -17.52 6.74 2.09
N TYR A 278 -18.83 6.44 2.17
CA TYR A 278 -19.85 7.49 2.21
C TYR A 278 -19.79 8.33 3.48
N LEU A 279 -19.48 7.71 4.63
CA LEU A 279 -19.30 8.44 5.88
C LEU A 279 -18.14 9.44 5.76
N ARG A 280 -17.00 9.00 5.23
CA ARG A 280 -15.82 9.84 4.98
C ARG A 280 -16.19 11.00 4.05
N LEU A 281 -16.82 10.72 2.92
CA LEU A 281 -17.27 11.75 1.98
C LEU A 281 -18.19 12.78 2.66
N GLY A 282 -19.13 12.32 3.51
CA GLY A 282 -20.03 13.20 4.24
C GLY A 282 -19.32 14.13 5.22
N VAL A 283 -18.26 13.66 5.87
CA VAL A 283 -17.45 14.49 6.79
C VAL A 283 -16.55 15.45 6.01
N GLU A 284 -15.94 14.99 4.93
CA GLU A 284 -15.06 15.80 4.08
C GLU A 284 -15.83 16.92 3.33
N THR A 285 -17.10 16.69 3.01
CA THR A 285 -17.99 17.68 2.36
C THR A 285 -18.82 18.50 3.34
N TYR A 286 -18.58 18.37 4.65
CA TYR A 286 -19.32 19.05 5.71
C TYR A 286 -20.82 18.76 5.76
N VAL A 287 -21.29 17.69 5.14
CA VAL A 287 -22.68 17.18 5.27
C VAL A 287 -22.91 16.56 6.65
N LEU A 288 -21.86 15.93 7.23
CA LEU A 288 -21.87 15.39 8.58
C LEU A 288 -20.87 16.14 9.45
N ASP A 289 -21.33 16.61 10.61
CA ASP A 289 -20.48 17.21 11.65
C ASP A 289 -19.95 16.10 12.58
N LEU A 290 -18.87 15.43 12.17
CA LEU A 290 -18.18 14.40 12.93
C LEU A 290 -16.69 14.69 13.00
N ASN A 291 -16.04 14.20 14.08
CA ASN A 291 -14.59 14.33 14.19
C ASN A 291 -13.89 13.43 13.15
N LYS A 292 -13.11 14.06 12.26
CA LYS A 292 -12.33 13.36 11.23
C LYS A 292 -11.34 12.34 11.79
N ASP A 293 -10.81 12.55 13.00
CA ASP A 293 -9.85 11.64 13.63
C ASP A 293 -10.40 10.22 13.87
N ILE A 294 -11.73 10.05 13.81
CA ILE A 294 -12.38 8.77 13.99
C ILE A 294 -12.33 7.95 12.69
N LEU A 295 -12.37 8.61 11.52
CA LEU A 295 -12.51 7.95 10.23
C LEU A 295 -11.36 7.02 9.86
N ASN A 296 -10.13 7.34 10.27
CA ASN A 296 -8.96 6.51 9.96
C ASN A 296 -8.82 5.32 10.92
N LYS A 297 -9.56 5.31 12.04
CA LYS A 297 -9.53 4.24 13.06
C LYS A 297 -10.61 3.18 12.86
N LEU A 298 -11.58 3.47 12.01
CA LEU A 298 -12.68 2.57 11.64
C LEU A 298 -12.31 1.73 10.42
#